data_247a3ee15bf1d8c8da9514f545464479
#
_entry.id   247a3ee15bf1d8c8da9514f545464479
#
_cell.length_a   1.000
_cell.length_b   1.000
_cell.length_c   1.000
_cell.angle_alpha   90.00
_cell.angle_beta   90.00
_cell.angle_gamma   90.00
#
_symmetry.space_group_name_H-M   'P 1'
#
loop_
_entity.id
_entity.type
_entity.pdbx_description
1 polymer ?
#
loop_
_entity_poly.entity_id
_entity_poly.type
_entity_poly.pdbx_seq_one_letter_code
_entity_poly.pdbx_strand_id
1 'polypeptide(L)'
;MKDPLEELLHDPDRDAIEGAAPVIAYDPHGDGPEFLAAINERSTTRARLMRRGRDHGHYAVLGDDEQRPLDVKNALKRWRSARPSVLRAAFTDVTEAASDGEELYDKFHATPDLHGWAQATELPGGLQVDHAQTALSDPERDLSKISFTDAGEERGKAWMKLGMLSTHPEDHSLRLRIGFGQEGVDDASPILDRQRLISELGQSLLPGMRSICSNKRISSLLSKALRGDALLTQPIAYWNKPEGGALFHHDAFGENSPAGQRGVLYVQVHGETLWIALSIDDLVTRVEEMADAMILGDLREVRERLYPNDGLEPLLPILNDEELLREELGKPGCGKFASLVNLGPSFTAWLADSGHACILRPGDGIILPNHGVHHTCMHSVFCVSDHTTYGISTAIRLDGEPATGSR
;
A
#
# COMPACT_ATOMS: atom_id res chain seq x y z
N MET A 1 1.95 -9.14 19.57
CA MET A 1 3.37 -9.35 19.20
C MET A 1 3.79 -8.10 18.46
N LYS A 2 4.80 -7.38 18.94
CA LYS A 2 5.28 -6.17 18.25
C LYS A 2 5.74 -6.55 16.86
N ASP A 3 5.46 -5.69 15.89
CA ASP A 3 6.01 -5.86 14.56
C ASP A 3 7.53 -5.73 14.64
N PRO A 4 8.30 -6.79 14.26
CA PRO A 4 9.76 -6.74 14.34
C PRO A 4 10.37 -5.56 13.58
N LEU A 5 9.67 -5.07 12.56
CA LEU A 5 10.09 -3.90 11.78
C LEU A 5 9.87 -2.59 12.52
N GLU A 6 8.81 -2.49 13.30
CA GLU A 6 8.57 -1.34 14.15
C GLU A 6 9.68 -1.22 15.22
N GLU A 7 10.11 -2.35 15.81
CA GLU A 7 11.27 -2.36 16.72
C GLU A 7 12.55 -1.86 16.05
N LEU A 8 12.80 -2.29 14.80
CA LEU A 8 13.95 -1.82 14.03
C LEU A 8 13.91 -0.32 13.73
N LEU A 9 12.72 0.24 13.53
CA LEU A 9 12.54 1.68 13.29
C LEU A 9 12.73 2.53 14.55
N HIS A 10 12.65 1.93 15.73
CA HIS A 10 12.79 2.63 17.02
C HIS A 10 14.16 2.49 17.67
N ASP A 11 15.09 1.78 17.05
CA ASP A 11 16.43 1.61 17.58
C ASP A 11 17.23 2.93 17.44
N PRO A 12 17.42 3.70 18.53
CA PRO A 12 18.10 4.99 18.47
C PRO A 12 19.57 4.88 18.05
N ASP A 13 20.21 3.72 18.30
CA ASP A 13 21.59 3.48 17.89
C ASP A 13 21.67 3.26 16.36
N ARG A 14 20.61 2.73 15.75
CA ARG A 14 20.51 2.63 14.28
C ARG A 14 20.21 3.96 13.62
N ASP A 15 19.45 4.84 14.24
CA ASP A 15 19.15 6.17 13.70
C ASP A 15 20.40 7.04 13.56
N ALA A 16 21.40 6.81 14.41
CA ALA A 16 22.69 7.47 14.36
C ALA A 16 23.64 6.92 13.28
N ILE A 17 23.34 5.77 12.68
CA ILE A 17 24.26 5.00 11.85
C ILE A 17 24.22 5.42 10.39
N GLU A 18 23.11 5.91 9.86
CA GLU A 18 23.02 6.25 8.46
C GLU A 18 23.25 7.73 8.17
N GLY A 19 24.46 8.06 7.72
CA GLY A 19 24.76 9.35 7.12
C GLY A 19 24.04 9.56 5.77
N ALA A 20 24.39 10.61 5.06
CA ALA A 20 23.85 10.88 3.73
C ALA A 20 23.99 9.66 2.80
N ALA A 21 22.91 9.30 2.13
CA ALA A 21 22.93 8.23 1.15
C ALA A 21 23.95 8.54 0.03
N PRO A 22 24.76 7.59 -0.39
CA PRO A 22 25.61 7.77 -1.56
C PRO A 22 24.73 8.01 -2.79
N VAL A 23 25.14 8.92 -3.65
CA VAL A 23 24.50 9.10 -4.95
C VAL A 23 24.91 7.91 -5.82
N ILE A 24 23.98 7.07 -6.15
CA ILE A 24 24.16 5.98 -7.09
C ILE A 24 23.69 6.49 -8.45
N ALA A 25 24.57 6.51 -9.43
CA ALA A 25 24.24 6.97 -10.77
C ALA A 25 23.17 6.02 -11.38
N TYR A 26 22.08 6.59 -11.81
CA TYR A 26 21.05 5.87 -12.55
C TYR A 26 21.48 5.69 -14.00
N ASP A 27 21.39 4.48 -14.52
CA ASP A 27 21.53 4.20 -15.95
C ASP A 27 20.17 4.40 -16.63
N PRO A 28 19.99 5.49 -17.43
CA PRO A 28 18.75 5.74 -18.13
C PRO A 28 18.44 4.70 -19.22
N HIS A 29 19.42 3.88 -19.60
CA HIS A 29 19.29 2.80 -20.58
C HIS A 29 19.08 1.43 -19.94
N GLY A 30 19.11 1.34 -18.60
CA GLY A 30 18.72 0.14 -17.88
C GLY A 30 17.24 -0.20 -18.09
N ASP A 31 16.87 -1.48 -17.90
CA ASP A 31 15.53 -2.03 -18.12
C ASP A 31 14.45 -1.50 -17.15
N GLY A 32 14.62 -0.30 -16.62
CA GLY A 32 13.58 0.41 -15.87
C GLY A 32 12.30 0.53 -16.69
N PRO A 33 11.13 0.65 -16.05
CA PRO A 33 9.89 0.85 -16.80
C PRO A 33 10.05 2.08 -17.68
N GLU A 34 9.96 1.92 -19.01
CA GLU A 34 10.18 2.97 -20.02
C GLU A 34 9.47 4.30 -19.70
N PHE A 35 8.31 4.22 -19.07
CA PHE A 35 7.54 5.41 -18.74
C PHE A 35 8.11 6.13 -17.48
N LEU A 36 8.70 5.41 -16.52
CA LEU A 36 9.32 6.01 -15.32
C LEU A 36 10.70 6.61 -15.64
N ALA A 37 11.48 5.99 -16.55
CA ALA A 37 12.69 6.58 -17.08
C ALA A 37 12.43 7.92 -17.79
N ALA A 38 11.40 7.97 -18.65
CA ALA A 38 10.97 9.21 -19.32
C ALA A 38 10.52 10.32 -18.37
N ILE A 39 10.11 9.97 -17.16
CA ILE A 39 9.69 10.91 -16.12
C ILE A 39 10.89 11.46 -15.36
N ASN A 40 11.87 10.64 -15.03
CA ASN A 40 13.08 11.09 -14.35
C ASN A 40 13.87 12.13 -15.18
N GLU A 41 13.88 12.00 -16.49
CA GLU A 41 14.51 12.98 -17.38
C GLU A 41 13.82 14.36 -17.35
N ARG A 42 12.55 14.42 -16.95
CA ARG A 42 11.71 15.63 -17.00
C ARG A 42 11.37 16.22 -15.65
N SER A 43 11.48 15.44 -14.58
CA SER A 43 11.06 15.89 -13.26
C SER A 43 12.13 16.76 -12.62
N THR A 44 11.78 18.02 -12.36
CA THR A 44 12.55 18.92 -11.51
C THR A 44 12.07 18.90 -10.06
N THR A 45 10.98 18.20 -9.79
CA THR A 45 10.37 18.11 -8.47
C THR A 45 11.17 17.15 -7.61
N ARG A 46 11.58 17.61 -6.43
CA ARG A 46 12.23 16.79 -5.42
C ARG A 46 11.40 16.79 -4.15
N ALA A 47 11.21 15.63 -3.57
CA ALA A 47 10.59 15.49 -2.26
C ALA A 47 11.62 15.05 -1.23
N ARG A 48 11.56 15.61 -0.02
CA ARG A 48 12.27 15.09 1.14
C ARG A 48 11.42 13.98 1.75
N LEU A 49 12.03 12.81 1.92
CA LEU A 49 11.36 11.68 2.52
C LEU A 49 11.76 11.59 3.98
N MET A 50 10.77 11.69 4.83
CA MET A 50 10.90 11.50 6.26
C MET A 50 9.98 10.35 6.69
N ARG A 51 10.45 9.54 7.64
CA ARG A 51 9.62 8.55 8.30
C ARG A 51 10.01 8.46 9.76
N ARG A 52 9.09 8.91 10.65
CA ARG A 52 9.22 8.80 12.10
C ARG A 52 10.58 9.33 12.61
N GLY A 53 10.92 10.55 12.20
CA GLY A 53 12.17 11.22 12.56
C GLY A 53 13.38 10.82 11.72
N ARG A 54 13.28 9.78 10.88
CA ARG A 54 14.37 9.34 10.01
C ARG A 54 14.34 10.07 8.68
N ASP A 55 15.44 10.70 8.31
CA ASP A 55 15.63 11.34 7.00
C ASP A 55 16.09 10.32 5.98
N HIS A 56 15.25 10.05 4.98
CA HIS A 56 15.57 9.19 3.83
C HIS A 56 16.14 9.97 2.64
N GLY A 57 16.29 11.29 2.77
CA GLY A 57 16.91 12.13 1.75
C GLY A 57 15.92 12.82 0.80
N HIS A 58 16.48 13.43 -0.26
CA HIS A 58 15.72 14.17 -1.28
C HIS A 58 15.86 13.47 -2.63
N TYR A 59 14.73 13.12 -3.23
CA TYR A 59 14.70 12.35 -4.48
C TYR A 59 13.86 13.02 -5.55
N ALA A 60 14.24 12.77 -6.81
CA ALA A 60 13.40 13.09 -7.95
C ALA A 60 12.14 12.22 -7.92
N VAL A 61 11.02 12.83 -8.16
CA VAL A 61 9.71 12.16 -8.20
C VAL A 61 8.99 12.48 -9.49
N LEU A 62 7.96 11.71 -9.81
CA LEU A 62 7.07 12.00 -10.94
C LEU A 62 6.53 13.43 -10.83
N GLY A 63 6.90 14.29 -11.80
CA GLY A 63 6.45 15.68 -11.83
C GLY A 63 5.01 15.84 -12.30
N ASP A 64 4.49 17.06 -12.14
CA ASP A 64 3.11 17.41 -12.49
C ASP A 64 2.80 17.44 -13.97
N ASP A 65 3.83 17.64 -14.80
CA ASP A 65 3.65 17.93 -16.22
C ASP A 65 3.16 16.74 -17.06
N GLU A 66 2.98 15.57 -16.44
CA GLU A 66 2.57 14.37 -17.14
C GLU A 66 1.11 13.97 -16.88
N GLN A 67 0.20 14.92 -16.97
CA GLN A 67 -1.23 14.62 -17.10
C GLN A 67 -1.50 13.93 -18.46
N ARG A 68 -1.00 12.70 -18.58
CA ARG A 68 -1.31 11.89 -19.76
C ARG A 68 -2.69 11.28 -19.63
N PRO A 69 -3.45 11.23 -20.71
CA PRO A 69 -4.66 10.42 -20.74
C PRO A 69 -4.34 8.99 -20.29
N LEU A 70 -5.25 8.36 -19.54
CA LEU A 70 -5.11 6.97 -19.15
C LEU A 70 -4.86 6.10 -20.37
N ASP A 71 -3.64 5.61 -20.55
CA ASP A 71 -3.29 4.63 -21.58
C ASP A 71 -3.69 3.24 -21.13
N VAL A 72 -4.86 2.80 -21.60
CA VAL A 72 -5.44 1.49 -21.27
C VAL A 72 -4.51 0.35 -21.67
N LYS A 73 -3.84 0.44 -22.83
CA LYS A 73 -2.96 -0.63 -23.33
C LYS A 73 -1.75 -0.79 -22.40
N ASN A 74 -1.14 0.31 -22.02
CA ASN A 74 -0.01 0.31 -21.10
C ASN A 74 -0.43 -0.19 -19.72
N ALA A 75 -1.53 0.30 -19.15
CA ALA A 75 -2.06 -0.15 -17.88
C ALA A 75 -2.33 -1.67 -17.87
N LEU A 76 -2.88 -2.25 -18.94
CA LEU A 76 -3.09 -3.69 -19.06
C LEU A 76 -1.77 -4.49 -19.19
N LYS A 77 -0.75 -3.94 -19.86
CA LYS A 77 0.58 -4.55 -19.91
C LYS A 77 1.19 -4.60 -18.51
N ARG A 78 1.14 -3.48 -17.79
CA ARG A 78 1.65 -3.36 -16.42
C ARG A 78 0.90 -4.27 -15.44
N TRP A 79 -0.42 -4.35 -15.56
CA TRP A 79 -1.24 -5.28 -14.79
C TRP A 79 -0.72 -6.71 -14.90
N ARG A 80 -0.47 -7.20 -16.12
CA ARG A 80 -0.01 -8.57 -16.36
C ARG A 80 1.39 -8.86 -15.82
N SER A 81 2.24 -7.85 -15.72
CA SER A 81 3.60 -7.96 -15.17
C SER A 81 3.70 -7.52 -13.71
N ALA A 82 2.59 -7.49 -12.98
CA ALA A 82 2.50 -7.09 -11.58
C ALA A 82 3.15 -5.72 -11.28
N ARG A 83 3.22 -4.83 -12.28
CA ARG A 83 3.78 -3.48 -12.14
C ARG A 83 2.70 -2.46 -11.80
N PRO A 84 2.98 -1.47 -10.94
CA PRO A 84 2.01 -0.44 -10.55
C PRO A 84 1.60 0.42 -11.75
N SER A 85 0.39 0.98 -11.70
CA SER A 85 -0.09 1.98 -12.68
C SER A 85 -0.61 3.20 -11.96
N VAL A 86 0.02 4.35 -12.18
CA VAL A 86 -0.42 5.62 -11.62
C VAL A 86 -1.51 6.22 -12.51
N LEU A 87 -2.58 6.69 -11.90
CA LEU A 87 -3.78 7.23 -12.51
C LEU A 87 -3.88 8.71 -12.16
N ARG A 88 -3.32 9.59 -12.99
CA ARG A 88 -3.30 11.04 -12.74
C ARG A 88 -4.66 11.67 -12.92
N ALA A 89 -5.11 12.44 -11.90
CA ALA A 89 -6.38 13.16 -11.88
C ALA A 89 -7.59 12.31 -12.35
N ALA A 90 -7.54 11.01 -12.07
CA ALA A 90 -8.59 10.08 -12.50
C ALA A 90 -9.84 10.11 -11.61
N PHE A 91 -9.73 10.69 -10.41
CA PHE A 91 -10.73 10.70 -9.35
C PHE A 91 -10.99 12.11 -8.81
N THR A 92 -11.11 13.11 -9.67
CA THR A 92 -11.28 14.51 -9.23
C THR A 92 -12.47 14.72 -8.30
N ASP A 93 -13.54 13.96 -8.46
CA ASP A 93 -14.76 14.09 -7.65
C ASP A 93 -14.55 13.65 -6.17
N VAL A 94 -13.50 12.87 -5.88
CA VAL A 94 -13.24 12.42 -4.50
C VAL A 94 -12.72 13.55 -3.62
N THR A 95 -12.16 14.61 -4.20
CA THR A 95 -11.61 15.75 -3.45
C THR A 95 -12.67 16.52 -2.70
N GLU A 96 -13.93 16.42 -3.11
CA GLU A 96 -15.08 16.99 -2.39
C GLU A 96 -15.26 16.36 -1.00
N ALA A 97 -14.77 15.13 -0.80
CA ALA A 97 -14.83 14.41 0.46
C ALA A 97 -13.66 14.70 1.41
N ALA A 98 -12.75 15.60 1.05
CA ALA A 98 -11.56 15.90 1.84
C ALA A 98 -11.90 16.36 3.27
N SER A 99 -12.80 17.36 3.40
CA SER A 99 -13.23 17.89 4.70
C SER A 99 -13.90 16.83 5.58
N ASP A 100 -14.78 16.01 5.00
CA ASP A 100 -15.44 14.93 5.75
C ASP A 100 -14.44 13.88 6.23
N GLY A 101 -13.40 13.61 5.43
CA GLY A 101 -12.30 12.72 5.80
C GLY A 101 -11.46 13.26 6.96
N GLU A 102 -11.18 14.56 6.98
CA GLU A 102 -10.47 15.22 8.08
C GLU A 102 -11.31 15.23 9.36
N GLU A 103 -12.58 15.60 9.27
CA GLU A 103 -13.50 15.57 10.41
C GLU A 103 -13.61 14.17 11.03
N LEU A 104 -13.60 13.14 10.19
CA LEU A 104 -13.63 11.76 10.65
C LEU A 104 -12.34 11.37 11.38
N TYR A 105 -11.18 11.83 10.89
CA TYR A 105 -9.91 11.67 11.59
C TYR A 105 -9.93 12.33 12.96
N ASP A 106 -10.32 13.60 13.03
CA ASP A 106 -10.35 14.37 14.29
C ASP A 106 -11.26 13.71 15.32
N LYS A 107 -12.42 13.21 14.87
CA LYS A 107 -13.36 12.46 15.71
C LYS A 107 -12.73 11.19 16.29
N PHE A 108 -12.08 10.37 15.47
CA PHE A 108 -11.49 9.12 15.92
C PHE A 108 -10.20 9.33 16.73
N HIS A 109 -9.45 10.38 16.43
CA HIS A 109 -8.27 10.74 17.19
C HIS A 109 -8.63 11.24 18.60
N ALA A 110 -9.69 12.04 18.71
CA ALA A 110 -10.19 12.53 19.99
C ALA A 110 -10.83 11.41 20.81
N THR A 111 -11.62 10.54 20.17
CA THR A 111 -12.34 9.44 20.83
C THR A 111 -12.54 8.29 19.84
N PRO A 112 -11.83 7.16 19.97
CA PRO A 112 -11.92 6.03 19.04
C PRO A 112 -13.22 5.20 19.26
N ASP A 113 -14.37 5.87 19.29
CA ASP A 113 -15.69 5.26 19.49
C ASP A 113 -16.33 4.90 18.15
N LEU A 114 -15.91 3.75 17.58
CA LEU A 114 -16.56 3.20 16.39
C LEU A 114 -18.02 2.85 16.62
N HIS A 115 -18.37 2.39 17.81
CA HIS A 115 -19.72 1.93 18.11
C HIS A 115 -20.72 3.10 18.07
N GLY A 116 -20.46 4.17 18.81
CA GLY A 116 -21.31 5.35 18.81
C GLY A 116 -21.41 6.01 17.43
N TRP A 117 -20.28 6.04 16.69
CA TRP A 117 -20.28 6.58 15.35
C TRP A 117 -21.12 5.74 14.37
N ALA A 118 -20.97 4.42 14.38
CA ALA A 118 -21.72 3.54 13.49
C ALA A 118 -23.22 3.51 13.81
N GLN A 119 -23.60 3.61 15.08
CA GLN A 119 -25.00 3.71 15.48
C GLN A 119 -25.68 5.01 15.01
N ALA A 120 -24.92 6.09 14.91
CA ALA A 120 -25.41 7.39 14.44
C ALA A 120 -25.45 7.50 12.91
N THR A 121 -24.92 6.52 12.19
CA THR A 121 -24.81 6.50 10.73
C THR A 121 -25.90 5.61 10.13
N GLU A 122 -26.48 6.02 9.01
CA GLU A 122 -27.40 5.17 8.24
C GLU A 122 -26.62 4.04 7.56
N LEU A 123 -26.84 2.81 8.04
CA LEU A 123 -26.16 1.62 7.52
C LEU A 123 -26.95 1.00 6.35
N PRO A 124 -26.27 0.46 5.33
CA PRO A 124 -26.93 -0.16 4.18
C PRO A 124 -27.58 -1.49 4.54
N GLY A 125 -28.62 -1.87 3.80
CA GLY A 125 -29.19 -3.22 3.79
C GLY A 125 -29.79 -3.70 5.10
N GLY A 126 -30.10 -2.82 6.04
CA GLY A 126 -30.67 -3.19 7.34
C GLY A 126 -29.64 -3.75 8.34
N LEU A 127 -28.36 -3.52 8.08
CA LEU A 127 -27.29 -3.84 9.03
C LEU A 127 -27.51 -3.13 10.37
N GLN A 128 -27.20 -3.84 11.43
CA GLN A 128 -27.21 -3.32 12.79
C GLN A 128 -25.84 -3.53 13.42
N VAL A 129 -25.43 -2.56 14.24
CA VAL A 129 -24.21 -2.71 15.03
C VAL A 129 -24.44 -3.78 16.09
N ASP A 130 -23.61 -4.82 16.09
CA ASP A 130 -23.60 -5.83 17.14
C ASP A 130 -22.73 -5.33 18.30
N HIS A 131 -23.17 -5.57 19.54
CA HIS A 131 -22.42 -5.20 20.75
C HIS A 131 -21.15 -6.02 20.98
N ALA A 132 -20.93 -7.06 20.23
CA ALA A 132 -19.76 -7.91 20.41
C ALA A 132 -18.48 -7.17 20.03
N GLN A 133 -17.89 -6.46 20.96
CA GLN A 133 -16.49 -6.12 20.90
C GLN A 133 -15.72 -7.44 20.93
N THR A 134 -15.34 -7.93 19.77
CA THR A 134 -14.43 -9.08 19.68
C THR A 134 -13.07 -8.70 20.21
N ALA A 135 -12.34 -9.66 20.77
CA ALA A 135 -10.96 -9.45 21.20
C ALA A 135 -10.18 -8.77 20.06
N LEU A 136 -9.44 -7.71 20.39
CA LEU A 136 -8.59 -7.00 19.44
C LEU A 136 -7.49 -7.94 18.96
N SER A 137 -7.23 -7.94 17.66
CA SER A 137 -6.23 -8.82 17.05
C SER A 137 -4.80 -8.38 17.41
N ASP A 138 -4.59 -7.09 17.60
CA ASP A 138 -3.35 -6.47 18.04
C ASP A 138 -3.69 -5.36 19.06
N PRO A 139 -3.72 -5.69 20.37
CA PRO A 139 -4.13 -4.74 21.41
C PRO A 139 -3.23 -3.51 21.53
N GLU A 140 -2.00 -3.58 21.02
CA GLU A 140 -1.08 -2.43 21.04
C GLU A 140 -1.41 -1.41 19.94
N ARG A 141 -2.02 -1.87 18.85
CA ARG A 141 -2.35 -1.02 17.67
C ARG A 141 -3.83 -0.83 17.45
N ASP A 142 -4.64 -1.84 17.76
CA ASP A 142 -6.09 -1.80 17.52
C ASP A 142 -6.78 -0.98 18.62
N LEU A 143 -7.47 0.07 18.23
CA LEU A 143 -8.14 1.00 19.14
C LEU A 143 -9.60 0.59 19.40
N SER A 144 -10.31 0.16 18.35
CA SER A 144 -11.71 -0.21 18.45
C SER A 144 -12.10 -1.17 17.32
N LYS A 145 -12.96 -2.14 17.64
CA LYS A 145 -13.52 -3.08 16.66
C LYS A 145 -14.99 -3.33 16.97
N ILE A 146 -15.81 -3.28 15.93
CA ILE A 146 -17.23 -3.60 16.00
C ILE A 146 -17.58 -4.66 14.94
N SER A 147 -18.67 -5.37 15.17
CA SER A 147 -19.25 -6.28 14.20
C SER A 147 -20.66 -5.81 13.83
N PHE A 148 -21.09 -6.15 12.63
CA PHE A 148 -22.42 -5.88 12.13
C PHE A 148 -23.15 -7.20 11.94
N THR A 149 -24.44 -7.20 12.27
CA THR A 149 -25.36 -8.30 11.96
C THR A 149 -26.35 -7.84 10.91
N ASP A 150 -26.67 -8.73 9.98
CA ASP A 150 -27.77 -8.58 9.05
C ASP A 150 -28.96 -9.35 9.60
N ALA A 151 -30.17 -8.87 9.34
CA ALA A 151 -31.43 -9.57 9.66
C ALA A 151 -31.58 -10.90 8.88
N GLY A 152 -30.76 -11.13 7.84
CA GLY A 152 -30.66 -12.40 7.12
C GLY A 152 -29.42 -13.18 7.58
N GLU A 153 -29.61 -14.30 8.25
CA GLU A 153 -28.54 -15.14 8.81
C GLU A 153 -27.48 -15.61 7.79
N GLU A 154 -27.74 -15.52 6.49
CA GLU A 154 -26.90 -16.10 5.44
C GLU A 154 -25.70 -15.22 5.01
N ARG A 155 -25.75 -13.90 5.24
CA ARG A 155 -24.70 -12.98 4.74
C ARG A 155 -23.44 -12.96 5.58
N GLY A 156 -23.48 -13.47 6.80
CA GLY A 156 -22.34 -13.51 7.71
C GLY A 156 -22.05 -12.17 8.38
N LYS A 157 -21.09 -12.19 9.32
CA LYS A 157 -20.72 -11.01 10.09
C LYS A 157 -19.73 -10.14 9.32
N ALA A 158 -20.12 -8.92 9.02
CA ALA A 158 -19.20 -7.85 8.66
C ALA A 158 -18.55 -7.28 9.92
N TRP A 159 -17.37 -6.72 9.81
CA TRP A 159 -16.69 -6.05 10.91
C TRP A 159 -16.02 -4.76 10.42
N MET A 160 -15.79 -3.87 11.37
CA MET A 160 -15.01 -2.66 11.15
C MET A 160 -14.01 -2.50 12.29
N LYS A 161 -12.76 -2.11 11.94
CA LYS A 161 -11.68 -1.98 12.90
C LYS A 161 -10.91 -0.69 12.66
N LEU A 162 -10.81 0.12 13.71
CA LEU A 162 -9.95 1.28 13.79
C LEU A 162 -8.65 0.89 14.50
N GLY A 163 -7.52 1.27 13.95
CA GLY A 163 -6.23 1.02 14.55
C GLY A 163 -5.20 2.08 14.18
N MET A 164 -4.12 2.13 14.94
CA MET A 164 -2.94 2.89 14.59
C MET A 164 -2.18 2.21 13.44
N LEU A 165 -1.58 3.00 12.56
CA LEU A 165 -0.68 2.46 11.52
C LEU A 165 0.66 2.03 12.11
N SER A 166 1.09 2.65 13.20
CA SER A 166 2.38 2.46 13.82
C SER A 166 2.25 2.45 15.35
N THR A 167 3.19 1.83 16.02
CA THR A 167 3.37 1.91 17.49
C THR A 167 4.31 3.04 17.90
N HIS A 168 4.83 3.83 16.94
CA HIS A 168 5.69 4.97 17.24
C HIS A 168 4.94 6.03 18.03
N PRO A 169 5.44 6.52 19.17
CA PRO A 169 4.70 7.41 20.07
C PRO A 169 4.25 8.72 19.44
N GLU A 170 4.98 9.20 18.43
CA GLU A 170 4.68 10.47 17.73
C GLU A 170 3.91 10.28 16.43
N ASP A 171 3.71 9.03 15.98
CA ASP A 171 2.96 8.73 14.78
C ASP A 171 1.49 8.44 15.12
N HIS A 172 0.67 9.47 15.01
CA HIS A 172 -0.78 9.37 15.22
C HIS A 172 -1.55 9.00 13.94
N SER A 173 -0.89 8.35 12.99
CA SER A 173 -1.55 7.86 11.77
C SER A 173 -2.55 6.76 12.09
N LEU A 174 -3.73 6.85 11.49
CA LEU A 174 -4.84 5.92 11.71
C LEU A 174 -5.20 5.16 10.43
N ARG A 175 -5.79 3.99 10.62
CA ARG A 175 -6.47 3.24 9.56
C ARG A 175 -7.80 2.70 10.06
N LEU A 176 -8.81 2.76 9.19
CA LEU A 176 -10.10 2.14 9.41
C LEU A 176 -10.35 1.08 8.34
N ARG A 177 -10.44 -0.18 8.73
CA ARG A 177 -10.67 -1.32 7.82
C ARG A 177 -12.09 -1.83 7.95
N ILE A 178 -12.68 -2.20 6.82
CA ILE A 178 -13.99 -2.86 6.74
C ILE A 178 -13.80 -4.21 6.06
N GLY A 179 -14.26 -5.27 6.69
CA GLY A 179 -14.12 -6.63 6.21
C GLY A 179 -15.25 -7.54 6.69
N PHE A 180 -15.14 -8.84 6.44
CA PHE A 180 -16.13 -9.85 6.85
C PHE A 180 -15.43 -11.09 7.40
N GLY A 181 -16.18 -11.91 8.16
CA GLY A 181 -15.70 -13.17 8.71
C GLY A 181 -14.51 -13.03 9.67
N GLN A 182 -13.64 -14.02 9.70
CA GLN A 182 -12.43 -13.99 10.50
C GLN A 182 -11.33 -13.26 9.75
N GLU A 183 -10.77 -12.23 10.38
CA GLU A 183 -9.68 -11.45 9.81
C GLU A 183 -8.49 -12.32 9.40
N GLY A 184 -8.04 -12.15 8.18
CA GLY A 184 -6.92 -12.91 7.62
C GLY A 184 -7.28 -14.30 7.07
N VAL A 185 -8.46 -14.84 7.38
CA VAL A 185 -8.91 -16.16 6.91
C VAL A 185 -10.09 -16.04 5.95
N ASP A 186 -11.12 -15.31 6.34
CA ASP A 186 -12.34 -15.19 5.56
C ASP A 186 -12.29 -14.07 4.50
N ASP A 187 -11.23 -13.25 4.50
CA ASP A 187 -11.03 -12.20 3.51
C ASP A 187 -10.96 -12.73 2.07
N ALA A 188 -10.66 -14.01 1.90
CA ALA A 188 -10.69 -14.72 0.62
C ALA A 188 -12.02 -15.46 0.37
N SER A 189 -13.06 -15.21 1.15
CA SER A 189 -14.36 -15.89 1.01
C SER A 189 -14.90 -15.80 -0.42
N PRO A 190 -15.33 -16.93 -1.01
CA PRO A 190 -15.93 -16.96 -2.34
C PRO A 190 -17.37 -16.40 -2.36
N ILE A 191 -17.93 -16.05 -1.20
CA ILE A 191 -19.32 -15.59 -1.10
C ILE A 191 -19.43 -14.16 -1.59
N LEU A 192 -19.87 -14.02 -2.83
CA LEU A 192 -19.96 -12.76 -3.54
C LEU A 192 -20.87 -11.73 -2.84
N ASP A 193 -21.97 -12.17 -2.28
CA ASP A 193 -22.90 -11.28 -1.56
C ASP A 193 -22.26 -10.64 -0.33
N ARG A 194 -21.36 -11.35 0.35
CA ARG A 194 -20.56 -10.76 1.44
C ARG A 194 -19.62 -9.67 0.93
N GLN A 195 -18.97 -9.91 -0.18
CA GLN A 195 -18.05 -8.93 -0.78
C GLN A 195 -18.78 -7.68 -1.26
N ARG A 196 -19.96 -7.84 -1.84
CA ARG A 196 -20.84 -6.73 -2.24
C ARG A 196 -21.32 -5.94 -1.03
N LEU A 197 -21.76 -6.61 0.03
CA LEU A 197 -22.16 -5.97 1.28
C LEU A 197 -21.04 -5.10 1.86
N ILE A 198 -19.78 -5.58 1.85
CA ILE A 198 -18.63 -4.80 2.32
C ILE A 198 -18.39 -3.58 1.43
N SER A 199 -18.55 -3.73 0.11
CA SER A 199 -18.46 -2.58 -0.81
C SER A 199 -19.53 -1.53 -0.49
N GLU A 200 -20.78 -1.94 -0.30
CA GLU A 200 -21.91 -1.05 0.04
C GLU A 200 -21.67 -0.37 1.40
N LEU A 201 -21.21 -1.12 2.40
CA LEU A 201 -20.89 -0.58 3.73
C LEU A 201 -19.79 0.48 3.63
N GLY A 202 -18.74 0.23 2.86
CA GLY A 202 -17.68 1.20 2.61
C GLY A 202 -18.19 2.47 1.93
N GLN A 203 -19.06 2.34 0.93
CA GLN A 203 -19.66 3.47 0.22
C GLN A 203 -20.58 4.33 1.10
N SER A 204 -21.14 3.75 2.14
CA SER A 204 -22.01 4.47 3.11
C SER A 204 -21.19 5.14 4.21
N LEU A 205 -20.06 4.55 4.60
CA LEU A 205 -19.31 4.97 5.78
C LEU A 205 -18.10 5.84 5.45
N LEU A 206 -17.41 5.59 4.32
CA LEU A 206 -16.15 6.26 4.02
C LEU A 206 -16.34 7.42 3.04
N PRO A 207 -16.04 8.66 3.44
CA PRO A 207 -16.09 9.81 2.56
C PRO A 207 -15.26 9.59 1.28
N GLY A 208 -15.86 9.79 0.11
CA GLY A 208 -15.22 9.60 -1.19
C GLY A 208 -15.34 8.18 -1.79
N MET A 209 -15.62 7.14 -1.01
CA MET A 209 -15.67 5.76 -1.52
C MET A 209 -16.75 5.56 -2.60
N ARG A 210 -17.89 6.23 -2.49
CA ARG A 210 -18.95 6.18 -3.51
C ARG A 210 -18.48 6.72 -4.86
N SER A 211 -17.75 7.84 -4.86
CA SER A 211 -17.16 8.42 -6.07
C SER A 211 -16.14 7.48 -6.71
N ILE A 212 -15.32 6.81 -5.91
CA ILE A 212 -14.37 5.79 -6.38
C ILE A 212 -15.11 4.65 -7.08
N CYS A 213 -16.11 4.06 -6.43
CA CYS A 213 -16.88 2.93 -6.97
C CYS A 213 -17.70 3.30 -8.21
N SER A 214 -18.17 4.53 -8.32
CA SER A 214 -18.97 5.00 -9.47
C SER A 214 -18.14 5.40 -10.68
N ASN A 215 -16.81 5.40 -10.61
CA ASN A 215 -15.93 5.78 -11.72
C ASN A 215 -15.94 4.74 -12.84
N LYS A 216 -16.79 4.97 -13.84
CA LYS A 216 -17.01 4.04 -14.97
C LYS A 216 -15.76 3.79 -15.80
N ARG A 217 -14.87 4.78 -15.92
CA ARG A 217 -13.62 4.66 -16.69
C ARG A 217 -12.68 3.66 -16.04
N ILE A 218 -12.53 3.76 -14.73
CA ILE A 218 -11.69 2.85 -13.94
C ILE A 218 -12.32 1.46 -13.86
N SER A 219 -13.62 1.36 -13.61
CA SER A 219 -14.34 0.08 -13.66
C SER A 219 -14.15 -0.62 -15.00
N SER A 220 -14.26 0.09 -16.13
CA SER A 220 -14.02 -0.47 -17.46
C SER A 220 -12.57 -0.95 -17.66
N LEU A 221 -11.58 -0.22 -17.14
CA LEU A 221 -10.18 -0.63 -17.18
C LEU A 221 -9.97 -1.91 -16.38
N LEU A 222 -10.47 -1.96 -15.15
CA LEU A 222 -10.34 -3.11 -14.27
C LEU A 222 -11.07 -4.34 -14.81
N SER A 223 -12.27 -4.16 -15.38
CA SER A 223 -13.00 -5.26 -16.02
C SER A 223 -12.25 -5.86 -17.19
N LYS A 224 -11.54 -5.03 -17.99
CA LYS A 224 -10.64 -5.53 -19.05
C LYS A 224 -9.43 -6.28 -18.48
N ALA A 225 -8.87 -5.80 -17.39
CA ALA A 225 -7.73 -6.43 -16.72
C ALA A 225 -8.10 -7.80 -16.15
N LEU A 226 -9.27 -7.90 -15.52
CA LEU A 226 -9.82 -9.10 -14.91
C LEU A 226 -10.47 -10.07 -15.92
N ARG A 227 -10.81 -9.60 -17.11
CA ARG A 227 -11.63 -10.32 -18.10
C ARG A 227 -13.03 -10.68 -17.58
N GLY A 228 -13.63 -9.81 -16.79
CA GLY A 228 -14.93 -9.92 -16.16
C GLY A 228 -15.24 -8.67 -15.36
N ASP A 229 -16.42 -8.59 -14.76
CA ASP A 229 -16.81 -7.42 -14.00
C ASP A 229 -15.93 -7.25 -12.76
N ALA A 230 -15.53 -6.02 -12.48
CA ALA A 230 -14.71 -5.68 -11.35
C ALA A 230 -15.57 -5.25 -10.15
N LEU A 231 -15.26 -5.79 -8.97
CA LEU A 231 -15.80 -5.36 -7.68
C LEU A 231 -14.69 -4.72 -6.86
N LEU A 232 -14.92 -3.49 -6.40
CA LEU A 232 -14.11 -2.81 -5.39
C LEU A 232 -14.71 -3.07 -4.01
N THR A 233 -13.96 -3.74 -3.15
CA THR A 233 -14.43 -4.19 -1.84
C THR A 233 -13.36 -4.04 -0.77
N GLN A 234 -13.66 -4.40 0.48
CA GLN A 234 -12.73 -4.33 1.62
C GLN A 234 -11.97 -2.99 1.68
N PRO A 235 -12.70 -1.87 1.76
CA PRO A 235 -12.06 -0.57 1.78
C PRO A 235 -11.30 -0.35 3.08
N ILE A 236 -10.18 0.34 2.96
CA ILE A 236 -9.37 0.80 4.08
C ILE A 236 -9.16 2.29 3.92
N ALA A 237 -9.63 3.06 4.88
CA ALA A 237 -9.28 4.46 5.00
C ALA A 237 -7.97 4.61 5.75
N TYR A 238 -7.07 5.46 5.22
CA TYR A 238 -5.79 5.79 5.82
C TYR A 238 -5.71 7.29 6.08
N TRP A 239 -5.30 7.63 7.28
CA TRP A 239 -4.91 8.98 7.66
C TRP A 239 -3.44 8.95 8.06
N ASN A 240 -2.56 9.43 7.16
CA ASN A 240 -1.14 9.51 7.48
C ASN A 240 -0.83 10.90 8.01
N LYS A 241 -0.23 10.96 9.19
CA LYS A 241 0.37 12.18 9.72
C LYS A 241 1.68 12.49 8.99
N PRO A 242 2.18 13.74 9.07
CA PRO A 242 3.53 14.03 8.64
C PRO A 242 4.52 12.98 9.18
N GLU A 243 5.43 12.50 8.32
CA GLU A 243 6.39 11.43 8.61
C GLU A 243 5.76 10.04 8.83
N GLY A 244 4.45 9.89 8.72
CA GLY A 244 3.77 8.61 8.71
C GLY A 244 3.91 7.87 7.38
N GLY A 245 3.32 6.68 7.31
CA GLY A 245 3.29 5.87 6.09
C GLY A 245 3.43 4.38 6.39
N ALA A 246 3.76 3.61 5.35
CA ALA A 246 3.87 2.15 5.43
C ALA A 246 5.24 1.68 4.94
N LEU A 247 5.81 0.70 5.64
CA LEU A 247 7.02 -0.01 5.24
C LEU A 247 6.75 -0.85 3.98
N PHE A 248 7.80 -1.34 3.34
CA PHE A 248 7.66 -2.24 2.20
C PHE A 248 6.86 -3.49 2.55
N HIS A 249 5.84 -3.73 1.77
CA HIS A 249 4.95 -4.89 1.86
C HIS A 249 4.24 -5.12 0.52
N HIS A 250 3.48 -6.18 0.44
CA HIS A 250 2.50 -6.43 -0.60
C HIS A 250 1.13 -6.73 0.03
N ASP A 251 0.10 -6.52 -0.77
CA ASP A 251 -1.29 -6.82 -0.41
C ASP A 251 -1.80 -8.11 -1.05
N ALA A 252 -0.89 -9.06 -1.37
CA ALA A 252 -1.25 -10.36 -1.90
C ALA A 252 -2.03 -11.15 -0.84
N PHE A 253 -3.31 -11.44 -1.13
CA PHE A 253 -4.20 -12.08 -0.19
C PHE A 253 -5.26 -12.93 -0.90
N GLY A 254 -5.33 -14.21 -0.53
CA GLY A 254 -6.35 -15.12 -1.06
C GLY A 254 -6.29 -15.36 -2.57
N GLU A 255 -5.13 -15.17 -3.19
CA GLU A 255 -4.91 -15.25 -4.64
C GLU A 255 -5.23 -16.62 -5.24
N ASN A 256 -5.15 -17.68 -4.45
CA ASN A 256 -5.46 -19.05 -4.88
C ASN A 256 -6.97 -19.33 -4.95
N SER A 257 -7.80 -18.40 -4.48
CA SER A 257 -9.25 -18.47 -4.59
C SER A 257 -9.75 -17.75 -5.84
N PRO A 258 -10.75 -18.28 -6.57
CA PRO A 258 -11.41 -17.57 -7.68
C PRO A 258 -11.93 -16.18 -7.25
N ALA A 259 -12.39 -16.05 -6.01
CA ALA A 259 -12.85 -14.81 -5.41
C ALA A 259 -11.74 -14.02 -4.72
N GLY A 260 -10.47 -14.45 -4.80
CA GLY A 260 -9.34 -13.81 -4.18
C GLY A 260 -9.04 -12.42 -4.73
N GLN A 261 -8.30 -11.67 -3.96
CA GLN A 261 -7.86 -10.34 -4.35
C GLN A 261 -6.91 -10.41 -5.56
N ARG A 262 -7.17 -9.59 -6.57
CA ARG A 262 -6.37 -9.51 -7.81
C ARG A 262 -5.51 -8.25 -7.87
N GLY A 263 -5.67 -7.37 -6.92
CA GLY A 263 -4.91 -6.14 -6.79
C GLY A 263 -5.55 -5.21 -5.78
N VAL A 264 -4.94 -4.05 -5.64
CA VAL A 264 -5.44 -2.93 -4.84
C VAL A 264 -5.55 -1.71 -5.73
N LEU A 265 -6.60 -0.95 -5.55
CA LEU A 265 -6.72 0.42 -6.02
C LEU A 265 -6.63 1.32 -4.79
N TYR A 266 -5.62 2.19 -4.76
CA TYR A 266 -5.56 3.27 -3.77
C TYR A 266 -5.88 4.61 -4.46
N VAL A 267 -6.60 5.47 -3.78
CA VAL A 267 -6.96 6.82 -4.25
C VAL A 267 -6.62 7.84 -3.17
N GLN A 268 -5.87 8.86 -3.54
CA GLN A 268 -5.56 9.99 -2.68
C GLN A 268 -6.74 10.97 -2.70
N VAL A 269 -7.32 11.24 -1.53
CA VAL A 269 -8.46 12.15 -1.36
C VAL A 269 -7.99 13.53 -0.92
N HIS A 270 -7.06 13.58 0.06
CA HIS A 270 -6.52 14.82 0.64
C HIS A 270 -5.04 14.68 0.96
N GLY A 271 -4.29 15.79 0.78
CA GLY A 271 -2.85 15.82 0.99
C GLY A 271 -2.06 14.98 0.00
N GLU A 272 -0.78 14.80 0.23
CA GLU A 272 0.14 14.15 -0.70
C GLU A 272 0.88 12.98 -0.02
N THR A 273 0.97 11.85 -0.73
CA THR A 273 1.79 10.71 -0.31
C THR A 273 2.75 10.32 -1.43
N LEU A 274 4.00 10.01 -1.06
CA LEU A 274 4.96 9.42 -1.99
C LEU A 274 4.90 7.91 -1.87
N TRP A 275 4.83 7.27 -3.02
CA TRP A 275 4.83 5.83 -3.18
C TRP A 275 6.10 5.38 -3.86
N ILE A 276 6.79 4.44 -3.26
CA ILE A 276 7.80 3.63 -3.94
C ILE A 276 7.13 2.31 -4.24
N ALA A 277 6.91 2.01 -5.53
CA ALA A 277 6.13 0.86 -5.94
C ALA A 277 6.71 0.20 -7.19
N LEU A 278 6.92 -1.12 -7.12
CA LEU A 278 7.51 -1.92 -8.19
C LEU A 278 7.04 -3.37 -8.11
N SER A 279 7.24 -4.15 -9.18
CA SER A 279 6.97 -5.58 -9.08
C SER A 279 7.98 -6.27 -8.16
N ILE A 280 7.64 -7.43 -7.61
CA ILE A 280 8.58 -8.22 -6.81
C ILE A 280 9.80 -8.62 -7.66
N ASP A 281 9.63 -8.86 -8.97
CA ASP A 281 10.74 -9.17 -9.89
C ASP A 281 11.69 -7.98 -10.02
N ASP A 282 11.14 -6.76 -10.19
CA ASP A 282 11.97 -5.55 -10.20
C ASP A 282 12.67 -5.34 -8.84
N LEU A 283 11.99 -5.63 -7.71
CA LEU A 283 12.60 -5.52 -6.38
C LEU A 283 13.75 -6.52 -6.19
N VAL A 284 13.58 -7.77 -6.62
CA VAL A 284 14.66 -8.78 -6.64
C VAL A 284 15.88 -8.23 -7.37
N THR A 285 15.68 -7.78 -8.60
CA THR A 285 16.77 -7.21 -9.42
C THR A 285 17.48 -6.04 -8.70
N ARG A 286 16.72 -5.11 -8.09
CA ARG A 286 17.30 -3.96 -7.38
C ARG A 286 18.06 -4.37 -6.11
N VAL A 287 17.59 -5.39 -5.40
CA VAL A 287 18.31 -5.93 -4.23
C VAL A 287 19.61 -6.62 -4.65
N GLU A 288 19.61 -7.41 -5.73
CA GLU A 288 20.81 -8.04 -6.29
C GLU A 288 21.85 -7.00 -6.71
N GLU A 289 21.46 -5.99 -7.50
CA GLU A 289 22.35 -4.91 -7.94
C GLU A 289 22.99 -4.17 -6.75
N MET A 290 22.19 -3.86 -5.73
CA MET A 290 22.68 -3.18 -4.53
C MET A 290 23.61 -4.08 -3.70
N ALA A 291 23.29 -5.38 -3.58
CA ALA A 291 24.12 -6.35 -2.90
C ALA A 291 25.47 -6.52 -3.63
N ASP A 292 25.47 -6.62 -4.94
CA ASP A 292 26.69 -6.71 -5.76
C ASP A 292 27.57 -5.48 -5.56
N ALA A 293 27.01 -4.28 -5.59
CA ALA A 293 27.75 -3.05 -5.33
C ALA A 293 28.35 -3.01 -3.91
N MET A 294 27.65 -3.54 -2.92
CA MET A 294 28.17 -3.70 -1.54
C MET A 294 29.31 -4.75 -1.47
N ILE A 295 29.19 -5.87 -2.19
CA ILE A 295 30.19 -6.95 -2.21
C ILE A 295 31.43 -6.52 -2.97
N LEU A 296 31.30 -5.88 -4.13
CA LEU A 296 32.40 -5.39 -4.94
C LEU A 296 33.16 -4.21 -4.30
N GLY A 297 32.56 -3.58 -3.30
CA GLY A 297 33.16 -2.52 -2.50
C GLY A 297 32.78 -1.10 -2.91
N ASP A 298 32.00 -0.93 -3.99
CA ASP A 298 31.49 0.39 -4.42
C ASP A 298 30.62 1.05 -3.35
N LEU A 299 29.89 0.23 -2.56
CA LEU A 299 29.06 0.66 -1.45
C LEU A 299 29.51 0.08 -0.10
N ARG A 300 30.84 0.05 0.10
CA ARG A 300 31.44 -0.52 1.31
C ARG A 300 30.92 0.12 2.60
N GLU A 301 30.79 1.43 2.64
CA GLU A 301 30.29 2.15 3.81
C GLU A 301 28.84 1.83 4.10
N VAL A 302 27.99 1.65 3.08
CA VAL A 302 26.60 1.22 3.23
C VAL A 302 26.55 -0.19 3.80
N ARG A 303 27.37 -1.10 3.28
CA ARG A 303 27.47 -2.46 3.78
C ARG A 303 27.87 -2.50 5.26
N GLU A 304 28.93 -1.76 5.63
CA GLU A 304 29.43 -1.74 7.01
C GLU A 304 28.40 -1.15 8.00
N ARG A 305 27.54 -0.25 7.53
CA ARG A 305 26.45 0.33 8.34
C ARG A 305 25.24 -0.59 8.48
N LEU A 306 24.75 -1.15 7.38
CA LEU A 306 23.57 -1.99 7.37
C LEU A 306 23.85 -3.42 7.87
N TYR A 307 25.05 -3.92 7.60
CA TYR A 307 25.49 -5.29 7.89
C TYR A 307 26.88 -5.30 8.54
N PRO A 308 27.00 -4.77 9.78
CA PRO A 308 28.27 -4.77 10.48
C PRO A 308 28.73 -6.21 10.79
N ASN A 309 30.03 -6.39 10.98
CA ASN A 309 30.63 -7.67 11.39
C ASN A 309 30.30 -8.85 10.45
N ASP A 310 30.43 -8.64 9.15
CA ASP A 310 30.13 -9.62 8.10
C ASP A 310 28.67 -10.11 8.06
N GLY A 311 27.75 -9.28 8.55
CA GLY A 311 26.32 -9.59 8.59
C GLY A 311 25.66 -9.84 7.22
N LEU A 312 26.31 -9.47 6.11
CA LEU A 312 25.87 -9.79 4.76
C LEU A 312 26.20 -11.25 4.36
N GLU A 313 27.28 -11.85 4.88
CA GLU A 313 27.68 -13.22 4.51
C GLU A 313 26.60 -14.28 4.69
N PRO A 314 25.82 -14.29 5.78
CA PRO A 314 24.71 -15.24 5.95
C PRO A 314 23.60 -15.09 4.92
N LEU A 315 23.53 -13.97 4.20
CA LEU A 315 22.52 -13.70 3.17
C LEU A 315 22.98 -14.10 1.76
N LEU A 316 24.29 -14.34 1.55
CA LEU A 316 24.82 -14.71 0.24
C LEU A 316 24.14 -15.96 -0.38
N PRO A 317 23.82 -17.02 0.36
CA PRO A 317 23.09 -18.16 -0.23
C PRO A 317 21.71 -17.79 -0.77
N ILE A 318 21.05 -16.79 -0.17
CA ILE A 318 19.75 -16.29 -0.61
C ILE A 318 19.95 -15.36 -1.83
N LEU A 319 20.94 -14.48 -1.79
CA LEU A 319 21.27 -13.57 -2.89
C LEU A 319 21.72 -14.29 -4.16
N ASN A 320 22.29 -15.48 -4.04
CA ASN A 320 22.71 -16.32 -5.17
C ASN A 320 21.61 -17.21 -5.74
N ASP A 321 20.38 -17.13 -5.21
CA ASP A 321 19.23 -17.92 -5.64
C ASP A 321 18.01 -17.00 -5.74
N GLU A 322 17.65 -16.66 -6.97
CA GLU A 322 16.55 -15.73 -7.27
C GLU A 322 15.20 -16.17 -6.67
N GLU A 323 14.92 -17.49 -6.63
CA GLU A 323 13.67 -18.00 -6.05
C GLU A 323 13.67 -17.82 -4.52
N LEU A 324 14.78 -18.12 -3.85
CA LEU A 324 14.93 -17.92 -2.41
C LEU A 324 14.88 -16.43 -2.06
N LEU A 325 15.48 -15.57 -2.87
CA LEU A 325 15.43 -14.13 -2.68
C LEU A 325 13.99 -13.61 -2.83
N ARG A 326 13.28 -14.05 -3.86
CA ARG A 326 11.87 -13.69 -4.07
C ARG A 326 10.99 -14.16 -2.91
N GLU A 327 11.16 -15.37 -2.44
CA GLU A 327 10.44 -15.89 -1.27
C GLU A 327 10.74 -15.05 -0.02
N GLU A 328 12.00 -14.69 0.20
CA GLU A 328 12.38 -13.91 1.37
C GLU A 328 11.81 -12.50 1.32
N LEU A 329 11.86 -11.83 0.17
CA LEU A 329 11.29 -10.50 -0.04
C LEU A 329 9.75 -10.50 0.04
N GLY A 330 9.10 -11.61 -0.30
CA GLY A 330 7.65 -11.80 -0.16
C GLY A 330 7.18 -12.03 1.28
N LYS A 331 8.08 -12.21 2.25
CA LYS A 331 7.71 -12.33 3.66
C LYS A 331 7.31 -10.98 4.25
N PRO A 332 6.52 -10.95 5.33
CA PRO A 332 6.21 -9.71 6.03
C PRO A 332 7.48 -8.90 6.30
N GLY A 333 7.44 -7.64 5.86
CA GLY A 333 8.56 -6.71 6.02
C GLY A 333 9.82 -7.04 5.24
N CYS A 334 9.71 -7.84 4.18
CA CYS A 334 10.84 -8.29 3.36
C CYS A 334 11.85 -9.18 4.11
N GLY A 335 11.41 -9.86 5.16
CA GLY A 335 12.18 -10.89 5.87
C GLY A 335 13.57 -10.43 6.30
N LYS A 336 14.60 -11.18 5.94
CA LYS A 336 16.01 -10.89 6.32
C LYS A 336 16.58 -9.64 5.64
N PHE A 337 15.92 -9.12 4.58
CA PHE A 337 16.31 -7.90 3.89
C PHE A 337 15.60 -6.66 4.42
N ALA A 338 14.86 -6.79 5.53
CA ALA A 338 14.13 -5.69 6.16
C ALA A 338 15.01 -4.45 6.40
N SER A 339 16.22 -4.63 6.90
CA SER A 339 17.18 -3.53 7.15
C SER A 339 17.53 -2.80 5.86
N LEU A 340 17.85 -3.52 4.78
CA LEU A 340 18.17 -2.91 3.49
C LEU A 340 16.99 -2.13 2.92
N VAL A 341 15.84 -2.80 2.86
CA VAL A 341 14.68 -2.31 2.10
C VAL A 341 13.94 -1.19 2.85
N ASN A 342 13.90 -1.23 4.18
CA ASN A 342 13.09 -0.30 4.98
C ASN A 342 13.88 0.72 5.79
N LEU A 343 15.15 0.47 6.11
CA LEU A 343 15.94 1.35 6.97
C LEU A 343 17.01 2.11 6.21
N GLY A 344 17.40 1.64 5.03
CA GLY A 344 18.47 2.21 4.25
C GLY A 344 18.02 3.39 3.39
N PRO A 345 18.40 4.66 3.71
CA PRO A 345 18.19 5.76 2.78
C PRO A 345 18.86 5.50 1.43
N SER A 346 19.98 4.77 1.41
CA SER A 346 20.68 4.42 0.18
C SER A 346 19.84 3.57 -0.77
N PHE A 347 19.11 2.57 -0.25
CA PHE A 347 18.24 1.75 -1.08
C PHE A 347 16.98 2.52 -1.52
N THR A 348 16.43 3.35 -0.64
CA THR A 348 15.34 4.27 -0.98
C THR A 348 15.75 5.21 -2.12
N ALA A 349 16.98 5.76 -2.07
CA ALA A 349 17.55 6.57 -3.13
C ALA A 349 17.65 5.79 -4.43
N TRP A 350 18.21 4.60 -4.36
CA TRP A 350 18.38 3.71 -5.53
C TRP A 350 17.04 3.46 -6.23
N LEU A 351 15.99 3.13 -5.48
CA LEU A 351 14.66 2.89 -6.04
C LEU A 351 14.05 4.16 -6.64
N ALA A 352 14.21 5.31 -5.97
CA ALA A 352 13.70 6.57 -6.47
C ALA A 352 14.40 7.01 -7.76
N ASP A 353 15.74 6.93 -7.79
CA ASP A 353 16.55 7.26 -8.96
C ASP A 353 16.32 6.28 -10.13
N SER A 354 15.93 5.04 -9.82
CA SER A 354 15.47 4.05 -10.81
C SER A 354 14.03 4.28 -11.28
N GLY A 355 13.38 5.36 -10.85
CA GLY A 355 12.06 5.77 -11.33
C GLY A 355 10.89 5.04 -10.69
N HIS A 356 11.09 4.38 -9.55
CA HIS A 356 10.02 3.68 -8.83
C HIS A 356 9.26 4.56 -7.83
N ALA A 357 9.61 5.86 -7.71
CA ALA A 357 8.97 6.80 -6.81
C ALA A 357 7.95 7.70 -7.54
N CYS A 358 6.77 7.88 -6.95
CA CYS A 358 5.76 8.82 -7.44
C CYS A 358 5.02 9.48 -6.29
N ILE A 359 4.69 10.76 -6.42
CA ILE A 359 3.76 11.45 -5.52
C ILE A 359 2.34 11.26 -6.05
N LEU A 360 1.43 10.90 -5.15
CA LEU A 360 -0.01 10.95 -5.41
C LEU A 360 -0.59 12.19 -4.74
N ARG A 361 -1.36 12.95 -5.51
CA ARG A 361 -2.07 14.16 -5.10
C ARG A 361 -3.57 13.92 -5.04
N PRO A 362 -4.35 14.81 -4.43
CA PRO A 362 -5.79 14.66 -4.41
C PRO A 362 -6.37 14.44 -5.81
N GLY A 363 -7.15 13.36 -5.95
CA GLY A 363 -7.71 12.92 -7.22
C GLY A 363 -6.84 11.95 -8.01
N ASP A 364 -5.60 11.72 -7.61
CA ASP A 364 -4.77 10.66 -8.18
C ASP A 364 -5.09 9.29 -7.57
N GLY A 365 -4.78 8.24 -8.31
CA GLY A 365 -4.83 6.87 -7.80
C GLY A 365 -3.64 6.03 -8.27
N ILE A 366 -3.47 4.88 -7.64
CA ILE A 366 -2.51 3.86 -8.05
C ILE A 366 -3.15 2.49 -8.02
N ILE A 367 -2.94 1.72 -9.09
CA ILE A 367 -3.31 0.31 -9.16
C ILE A 367 -2.07 -0.52 -8.88
N LEU A 368 -2.19 -1.43 -7.91
CA LEU A 368 -1.17 -2.38 -7.48
C LEU A 368 -1.66 -3.80 -7.80
N PRO A 369 -1.21 -4.40 -8.91
CA PRO A 369 -1.65 -5.74 -9.28
C PRO A 369 -1.13 -6.80 -8.32
N ASN A 370 -1.90 -7.89 -8.19
CA ASN A 370 -1.56 -9.02 -7.35
C ASN A 370 -2.02 -10.32 -8.03
N HIS A 371 -1.07 -11.16 -8.39
CA HIS A 371 -1.29 -12.46 -9.04
C HIS A 371 -0.72 -13.62 -8.22
N GLY A 372 -0.50 -13.39 -6.92
CA GLY A 372 0.12 -14.30 -5.98
C GLY A 372 1.37 -13.70 -5.34
N VAL A 373 1.82 -14.27 -4.22
CA VAL A 373 2.95 -13.74 -3.43
C VAL A 373 4.26 -13.67 -4.22
N HIS A 374 4.42 -14.51 -5.25
CA HIS A 374 5.60 -14.52 -6.13
C HIS A 374 5.44 -13.65 -7.38
N HIS A 375 4.27 -13.04 -7.58
CA HIS A 375 3.99 -12.18 -8.73
C HIS A 375 3.04 -11.05 -8.31
N THR A 376 3.55 -10.15 -7.52
CA THR A 376 2.80 -9.07 -6.87
C THR A 376 3.54 -7.74 -6.97
N CYS A 377 2.82 -6.66 -6.76
CA CYS A 377 3.40 -5.34 -6.59
C CYS A 377 3.79 -5.11 -5.13
N MET A 378 5.07 -4.81 -4.92
CA MET A 378 5.63 -4.39 -3.64
C MET A 378 5.57 -2.88 -3.53
N HIS A 379 5.29 -2.35 -2.34
CA HIS A 379 5.22 -0.91 -2.16
C HIS A 379 5.55 -0.44 -0.75
N SER A 380 5.97 0.82 -0.67
CA SER A 380 6.20 1.56 0.57
C SER A 380 5.63 2.96 0.40
N VAL A 381 5.12 3.54 1.48
CA VAL A 381 4.41 4.83 1.45
C VAL A 381 5.03 5.80 2.44
N PHE A 382 5.16 7.07 2.03
CA PHE A 382 5.60 8.18 2.88
C PHE A 382 4.57 9.31 2.80
N CYS A 383 4.18 9.87 3.94
CA CYS A 383 3.47 11.14 3.96
C CYS A 383 4.45 12.26 3.65
N VAL A 384 4.19 13.04 2.61
CA VAL A 384 5.04 14.19 2.21
C VAL A 384 4.34 15.52 2.42
N SER A 385 3.10 15.51 2.92
CA SER A 385 2.40 16.69 3.37
C SER A 385 2.87 17.11 4.77
N ASP A 386 2.74 18.40 5.06
CA ASP A 386 2.92 18.98 6.39
C ASP A 386 1.66 18.88 7.29
N HIS A 387 0.61 18.26 6.78
CA HIS A 387 -0.67 18.02 7.43
C HIS A 387 -1.13 16.57 7.24
N THR A 388 -2.19 16.18 7.94
CA THR A 388 -2.77 14.84 7.85
C THR A 388 -3.28 14.59 6.43
N THR A 389 -2.87 13.50 5.81
CA THR A 389 -3.41 13.06 4.52
C THR A 389 -4.60 12.13 4.73
N TYR A 390 -5.44 12.04 3.71
CA TYR A 390 -6.52 11.07 3.67
C TYR A 390 -6.54 10.35 2.32
N GLY A 391 -6.62 9.03 2.37
CA GLY A 391 -6.73 8.19 1.18
C GLY A 391 -7.46 6.88 1.46
N ILE A 392 -7.96 6.26 0.40
CA ILE A 392 -8.74 5.02 0.49
C ILE A 392 -8.10 3.98 -0.42
N SER A 393 -7.79 2.80 0.14
CA SER A 393 -7.49 1.61 -0.65
C SER A 393 -8.71 0.69 -0.71
N THR A 394 -8.81 -0.05 -1.81
CA THR A 394 -9.84 -1.06 -2.02
C THR A 394 -9.25 -2.30 -2.65
N ALA A 395 -9.68 -3.47 -2.21
CA ALA A 395 -9.36 -4.71 -2.88
C ALA A 395 -10.10 -4.79 -4.23
N ILE A 396 -9.36 -5.12 -5.29
CA ILE A 396 -9.91 -5.38 -6.62
C ILE A 396 -10.20 -6.87 -6.72
N ARG A 397 -11.45 -7.24 -6.97
CA ARG A 397 -11.89 -8.62 -7.11
C ARG A 397 -12.74 -8.79 -8.37
N LEU A 398 -12.94 -10.04 -8.77
CA LEU A 398 -13.89 -10.38 -9.82
C LEU A 398 -15.31 -10.43 -9.25
N ASP A 399 -16.25 -9.73 -9.87
CA ASP A 399 -17.68 -9.74 -9.51
C ASP A 399 -18.38 -10.87 -10.27
N GLY A 400 -18.29 -12.10 -9.76
CA GLY A 400 -18.87 -13.29 -10.36
C GLY A 400 -17.84 -14.34 -10.77
N GLU A 401 -18.27 -15.30 -11.55
CA GLU A 401 -17.36 -16.30 -12.11
C GLU A 401 -16.54 -15.73 -13.27
N PRO A 402 -15.26 -16.14 -13.42
CA PRO A 402 -14.47 -15.75 -14.58
C PRO A 402 -15.20 -16.14 -15.86
N ALA A 403 -15.21 -15.26 -16.85
CA ALA A 403 -15.77 -15.57 -18.16
C ALA A 403 -15.13 -16.87 -18.70
N THR A 404 -15.92 -17.90 -18.86
CA THR A 404 -15.49 -19.18 -19.45
C THR A 404 -15.19 -18.94 -20.92
N GLY A 405 -13.94 -18.71 -21.27
CA GLY A 405 -13.56 -18.55 -22.67
C GLY A 405 -12.12 -18.11 -22.86
N SER A 406 -11.34 -19.02 -23.37
CA SER A 406 -9.99 -18.89 -23.93
C SER A 406 -8.82 -18.73 -22.93
N ARG A 407 -8.19 -19.84 -22.70
CA ARG A 407 -6.76 -19.91 -22.31
C ARG A 407 -5.86 -19.35 -23.41
#